data_198b83eab17384093539254069dacf9b
#
_entry.id   198b83eab17384093539254069dacf9b
#
_cell.length_a   1.000
_cell.length_b   1.000
_cell.length_c   1.000
_cell.angle_alpha   90.00
_cell.angle_beta   90.00
_cell.angle_gamma   90.00
#
_symmetry.space_group_name_H-M   'P 1'
#
loop_
_entity.id
_entity.type
_entity.pdbx_description
1 polymer ?
#
loop_
_entity_poly.entity_id
_entity_poly.type
_entity_poly.pdbx_seq_one_letter_code
_entity_poly.pdbx_strand_id
1 'polypeptide(L)'
;MQDIKKILVVTTSTTKSKKAIHYGVSLAKQYGASLFVYHSDYDPFDLEGWGLPIPSLKALRENYLGALESDRMVLNSIIEKEKTPGMKVTVLVTQHPIVTEVPRIVKEEKIDLLIMVAFEEGRLEHFLFSASNHEIVRKMPCNVMLVKEQHGWEEA
;
A
#
# COMPACT_ATOMS: atom_id res chain seq x y z
N MET A 1 -18.19 19.68 -5.45
CA MET A 1 -17.12 18.70 -5.68
C MET A 1 -16.16 18.78 -4.50
N GLN A 2 -15.90 17.66 -3.87
CA GLN A 2 -15.01 17.64 -2.70
C GLN A 2 -13.55 17.71 -3.17
N ASP A 3 -12.79 18.66 -2.63
CA ASP A 3 -11.37 18.79 -2.94
C ASP A 3 -10.59 17.60 -2.37
N ILE A 4 -9.69 17.05 -3.17
CA ILE A 4 -8.79 15.98 -2.72
C ILE A 4 -7.62 16.62 -1.96
N LYS A 5 -7.58 16.45 -0.65
CA LYS A 5 -6.56 17.02 0.23
C LYS A 5 -5.59 15.97 0.76
N LYS A 6 -6.03 14.72 0.83
CA LYS A 6 -5.22 13.61 1.33
C LYS A 6 -5.39 12.37 0.47
N ILE A 7 -4.28 11.86 0.00
CA ILE A 7 -4.21 10.66 -0.87
C ILE A 7 -3.44 9.58 -0.14
N LEU A 8 -3.97 8.35 -0.15
CA LEU A 8 -3.30 7.16 0.36
C LEU A 8 -3.00 6.20 -0.78
N VAL A 9 -1.74 5.85 -0.96
CA VAL A 9 -1.31 4.77 -1.86
C VAL A 9 -1.01 3.53 -1.02
N VAL A 10 -1.63 2.41 -1.37
CA VAL A 10 -1.42 1.12 -0.69
C VAL A 10 -0.68 0.17 -1.62
N THR A 11 0.39 -0.42 -1.11
CA THR A 11 1.20 -1.40 -1.85
C THR A 11 1.46 -2.64 -1.00
N THR A 12 1.62 -3.78 -1.67
CA THR A 12 2.04 -5.05 -1.07
C THR A 12 3.30 -5.61 -1.72
N SER A 13 3.85 -4.89 -2.70
CA SER A 13 5.08 -5.25 -3.38
C SER A 13 5.87 -4.00 -3.73
N THR A 14 7.11 -3.92 -3.30
CA THR A 14 7.98 -2.79 -3.62
C THR A 14 8.34 -2.74 -5.10
N THR A 15 8.43 -3.89 -5.77
CA THR A 15 8.74 -3.96 -7.21
C THR A 15 7.59 -3.49 -8.09
N LYS A 16 6.35 -3.70 -7.65
CA LYS A 16 5.13 -3.36 -8.39
C LYS A 16 4.48 -2.06 -7.94
N SER A 17 5.10 -1.37 -6.99
CA SER A 17 4.55 -0.15 -6.39
C SER A 17 4.78 1.12 -7.22
N LYS A 18 5.76 1.12 -8.11
CA LYS A 18 6.20 2.33 -8.84
C LYS A 18 5.06 3.05 -9.55
N LYS A 19 4.21 2.31 -10.24
CA LYS A 19 3.10 2.91 -11.00
C LYS A 19 2.06 3.55 -10.07
N ALA A 20 1.68 2.88 -8.99
CA ALA A 20 0.73 3.44 -8.02
C ALA A 20 1.31 4.67 -7.32
N ILE A 21 2.57 4.64 -6.95
CA ILE A 21 3.27 5.78 -6.34
C ILE A 21 3.34 6.94 -7.35
N HIS A 22 3.65 6.66 -8.60
CA HIS A 22 3.66 7.68 -9.67
C HIS A 22 2.32 8.39 -9.79
N TYR A 23 1.21 7.65 -9.83
CA TYR A 23 -0.13 8.24 -9.84
C TYR A 23 -0.41 9.05 -8.57
N GLY A 24 -0.04 8.50 -7.41
CA GLY A 24 -0.21 9.19 -6.14
C GLY A 24 0.54 10.52 -6.09
N VAL A 25 1.80 10.53 -6.48
CA VAL A 25 2.63 11.74 -6.53
C VAL A 25 2.06 12.74 -7.53
N SER A 26 1.71 12.29 -8.73
CA SER A 26 1.16 13.15 -9.79
C SER A 26 -0.14 13.82 -9.36
N LEU A 27 -1.06 13.06 -8.78
CA LEU A 27 -2.32 13.61 -8.28
C LEU A 27 -2.13 14.52 -7.07
N ALA A 28 -1.22 14.17 -6.18
CA ALA A 28 -0.89 15.02 -5.03
C ALA A 28 -0.33 16.37 -5.48
N LYS A 29 0.53 16.40 -6.50
CA LYS A 29 1.02 17.65 -7.10
C LYS A 29 -0.12 18.46 -7.70
N GLN A 30 -0.99 17.81 -8.45
CA GLN A 30 -2.08 18.48 -9.16
C GLN A 30 -3.09 19.12 -8.20
N TYR A 31 -3.40 18.43 -7.10
CA TYR A 31 -4.38 18.89 -6.12
C TYR A 31 -3.76 19.67 -4.95
N GLY A 32 -2.45 19.72 -4.83
CA GLY A 32 -1.79 20.25 -3.63
C GLY A 32 -2.08 19.41 -2.39
N ALA A 33 -2.24 18.10 -2.56
CA ALA A 33 -2.63 17.17 -1.50
C ALA A 33 -1.42 16.62 -0.74
N SER A 34 -1.65 16.22 0.51
CA SER A 34 -0.69 15.39 1.27
C SER A 34 -0.77 13.95 0.79
N LEU A 35 0.39 13.31 0.65
CA LEU A 35 0.51 11.92 0.20
C LEU A 35 0.92 11.02 1.35
N PHE A 36 0.17 9.94 1.53
CA PHE A 36 0.51 8.83 2.40
C PHE A 36 0.82 7.62 1.52
N VAL A 37 1.91 6.94 1.80
CA VAL A 37 2.26 5.66 1.15
C VAL A 37 2.34 4.60 2.23
N TYR A 38 1.44 3.63 2.15
CA TYR A 38 1.36 2.51 3.07
C TYR A 38 1.78 1.22 2.38
N HIS A 39 2.75 0.55 2.95
CA HIS A 39 3.22 -0.75 2.48
C HIS A 39 3.03 -1.79 3.58
N SER A 40 2.39 -2.89 3.24
CA SER A 40 2.24 -4.05 4.12
C SER A 40 2.99 -5.24 3.54
N ASP A 41 3.89 -5.79 4.33
CA ASP A 41 4.59 -7.04 4.05
C ASP A 41 3.95 -8.21 4.83
N TYR A 42 2.65 -8.11 5.07
CA TYR A 42 1.90 -9.15 5.76
C TYR A 42 1.74 -10.39 4.89
N ASP A 43 2.30 -11.50 5.35
CA ASP A 43 2.05 -12.81 4.78
C ASP A 43 1.38 -13.70 5.82
N PRO A 44 0.09 -14.06 5.64
CA PRO A 44 -0.61 -14.92 6.59
C PRO A 44 0.01 -16.33 6.70
N PHE A 45 0.73 -16.78 5.67
CA PHE A 45 1.39 -18.09 5.68
C PHE A 45 2.73 -18.07 6.44
N ASP A 46 3.44 -16.96 6.44
CA ASP A 46 4.70 -16.79 7.16
C ASP A 46 4.50 -16.59 8.68
N LEU A 47 3.40 -15.95 9.08
CA LEU A 47 3.12 -15.61 10.47
C LEU A 47 2.49 -16.74 11.29
N GLU A 48 1.88 -17.73 10.65
CA GLU A 48 1.24 -18.84 11.35
C GLU A 48 2.23 -19.92 11.82
N GLY A 49 3.52 -19.71 11.68
CA GLY A 49 4.57 -20.48 12.34
C GLY A 49 4.52 -21.99 12.12
N TRP A 50 4.05 -22.42 10.98
CA TRP A 50 3.94 -23.85 10.65
C TRP A 50 5.30 -24.54 10.71
N GLY A 51 5.59 -25.12 11.88
CA GLY A 51 6.73 -26.01 12.06
C GLY A 51 8.07 -25.33 12.35
N LEU A 52 8.12 -24.05 12.67
CA LEU A 52 9.37 -23.39 13.04
C LEU A 52 9.69 -23.58 14.53
N PRO A 53 10.90 -24.10 14.88
CA PRO A 53 11.33 -24.21 16.27
C PRO A 53 11.44 -22.82 16.92
N ILE A 54 11.06 -22.73 18.19
CA ILE A 54 11.07 -21.52 18.99
C ILE A 54 12.39 -20.72 18.96
N PRO A 55 13.59 -21.31 18.87
CA PRO A 55 14.84 -20.56 18.76
C PRO A 55 14.96 -19.66 17.52
N SER A 56 14.19 -19.95 16.46
CA SER A 56 14.19 -19.16 15.24
C SER A 56 13.37 -17.86 15.32
N LEU A 57 12.58 -17.65 16.37
CA LEU A 57 11.76 -16.46 16.54
C LEU A 57 12.59 -15.18 16.66
N LYS A 58 13.75 -15.26 17.32
CA LYS A 58 14.66 -14.11 17.44
C LYS A 58 15.28 -13.73 16.08
N ALA A 59 15.75 -14.74 15.34
CA ALA A 59 16.30 -14.56 14.00
C ALA A 59 15.24 -14.06 13.01
N LEU A 60 14.03 -14.61 13.09
CA LEU A 60 12.88 -14.15 12.31
C LEU A 60 12.53 -12.68 12.61
N ARG A 61 12.56 -12.30 13.87
CA ARG A 61 12.28 -10.92 14.27
C ARG A 61 13.35 -9.94 13.79
N GLU A 62 14.62 -10.34 13.82
CA GLU A 62 15.73 -9.54 13.29
C GLU A 62 15.66 -9.41 11.78
N ASN A 63 15.41 -10.51 11.06
CA ASN A 63 15.18 -10.51 9.62
C ASN A 63 13.95 -9.66 9.23
N TYR A 64 12.93 -9.72 10.04
CA TYR A 64 11.71 -8.96 9.91
C TYR A 64 11.92 -7.45 9.96
N LEU A 65 12.59 -6.96 10.99
CA LEU A 65 12.90 -5.55 11.13
C LEU A 65 13.80 -5.04 10.00
N GLY A 66 14.73 -5.88 9.55
CA GLY A 66 15.58 -5.58 8.39
C GLY A 66 14.80 -5.52 7.08
N ALA A 67 13.82 -6.40 6.88
CA ALA A 67 12.96 -6.38 5.69
C ALA A 67 12.08 -5.12 5.64
N LEU A 68 11.49 -4.73 6.76
CA LEU A 68 10.70 -3.51 6.84
C LEU A 68 11.52 -2.25 6.53
N GLU A 69 12.74 -2.18 7.05
CA GLU A 69 13.64 -1.06 6.79
C GLU A 69 14.08 -1.04 5.32
N SER A 70 14.38 -2.21 4.75
CA SER A 70 14.71 -2.33 3.33
C SER A 70 13.56 -1.86 2.44
N ASP A 71 12.34 -2.27 2.73
CA ASP A 71 11.14 -1.84 2.01
C ASP A 71 10.94 -0.34 2.11
N ARG A 72 11.13 0.23 3.29
CA ARG A 72 11.05 1.68 3.51
C ARG A 72 12.08 2.42 2.66
N MET A 73 13.30 1.93 2.58
CA MET A 73 14.36 2.54 1.77
C MET A 73 14.02 2.51 0.27
N VAL A 74 13.49 1.40 -0.22
CA VAL A 74 13.07 1.27 -1.63
C VAL A 74 11.93 2.24 -1.94
N LEU A 75 10.93 2.31 -1.09
CA LEU A 75 9.80 3.22 -1.27
C LEU A 75 10.23 4.68 -1.24
N ASN A 76 11.07 5.05 -0.29
CA ASN A 76 11.63 6.41 -0.21
C ASN A 76 12.43 6.77 -1.46
N SER A 77 13.23 5.83 -1.99
CA SER A 77 13.97 6.03 -3.23
C SER A 77 13.06 6.32 -4.42
N ILE A 78 11.94 5.59 -4.54
CA ILE A 78 10.96 5.80 -5.60
C ILE A 78 10.30 7.18 -5.46
N ILE A 79 9.90 7.54 -4.25
CA ILE A 79 9.23 8.80 -3.95
C ILE A 79 10.16 10.00 -4.20
N GLU A 80 11.41 9.92 -3.74
CA GLU A 80 12.39 11.01 -3.89
C GLU A 80 12.69 11.38 -5.34
N LYS A 81 12.60 10.41 -6.26
CA LYS A 81 12.78 10.66 -7.69
C LYS A 81 11.65 11.47 -8.31
N GLU A 82 10.47 11.44 -7.73
CA GLU A 82 9.27 12.03 -8.32
C GLU A 82 8.70 13.22 -7.55
N LYS A 83 8.93 13.28 -6.22
CA LYS A 83 8.37 14.35 -5.41
C LYS A 83 9.00 15.72 -5.71
N THR A 84 8.22 16.77 -5.53
CA THR A 84 8.70 18.14 -5.61
C THR A 84 8.98 18.73 -4.22
N PRO A 85 9.88 19.75 -4.10
CA PRO A 85 10.10 20.44 -2.83
C PRO A 85 8.81 20.98 -2.22
N GLY A 86 8.65 20.83 -0.91
CA GLY A 86 7.47 21.27 -0.18
C GLY A 86 6.30 20.30 -0.15
N MET A 87 6.39 19.20 -0.89
CA MET A 87 5.37 18.16 -0.88
C MET A 87 5.42 17.35 0.41
N LYS A 88 4.27 17.19 1.07
CA LYS A 88 4.17 16.39 2.29
C LYS A 88 3.94 14.93 1.95
N VAL A 89 4.90 14.08 2.28
CA VAL A 89 4.82 12.63 2.07
C VAL A 89 5.10 11.90 3.38
N THR A 90 4.20 11.00 3.75
CA THR A 90 4.34 10.12 4.92
C THR A 90 4.40 8.68 4.46
N VAL A 91 5.45 7.96 4.82
CA VAL A 91 5.64 6.55 4.47
C VAL A 91 5.41 5.68 5.71
N LEU A 92 4.50 4.73 5.60
CA LEU A 92 4.15 3.77 6.64
C LEU A 92 4.44 2.36 6.14
N VAL A 93 5.30 1.64 6.84
CA VAL A 93 5.64 0.24 6.53
C VAL A 93 5.33 -0.61 7.74
N THR A 94 4.48 -1.62 7.55
CA THR A 94 4.07 -2.53 8.63
C THR A 94 3.97 -3.96 8.13
N GLN A 95 3.75 -4.89 9.05
CA GLN A 95 3.34 -6.26 8.74
C GLN A 95 1.91 -6.56 9.18
N HIS A 96 1.13 -5.54 9.44
CA HIS A 96 -0.27 -5.75 9.78
C HIS A 96 -1.11 -6.01 8.52
N PRO A 97 -2.20 -6.78 8.64
CA PRO A 97 -3.08 -7.03 7.51
C PRO A 97 -3.67 -5.74 6.94
N ILE A 98 -3.61 -5.59 5.62
CA ILE A 98 -4.20 -4.41 4.94
C ILE A 98 -5.70 -4.28 5.19
N VAL A 99 -6.39 -5.40 5.37
CA VAL A 99 -7.83 -5.46 5.66
C VAL A 99 -8.18 -4.67 6.92
N THR A 100 -7.30 -4.70 7.91
CA THR A 100 -7.48 -4.00 9.19
C THR A 100 -6.92 -2.58 9.15
N GLU A 101 -5.72 -2.44 8.61
CA GLU A 101 -4.98 -1.17 8.68
C GLU A 101 -5.50 -0.13 7.69
N VAL A 102 -5.86 -0.50 6.48
CA VAL A 102 -6.29 0.47 5.47
C VAL A 102 -7.57 1.20 5.88
N PRO A 103 -8.63 0.52 6.31
CA PRO A 103 -9.82 1.23 6.80
C PRO A 103 -9.53 2.13 8.01
N ARG A 104 -8.64 1.71 8.90
CA ARG A 104 -8.22 2.50 10.06
C ARG A 104 -7.52 3.78 9.62
N ILE A 105 -6.53 3.69 8.74
CA ILE A 105 -5.78 4.83 8.23
C ILE A 105 -6.71 5.79 7.48
N VAL A 106 -7.57 5.27 6.61
CA VAL A 106 -8.53 6.09 5.86
C VAL A 106 -9.40 6.92 6.79
N LYS A 107 -9.88 6.31 7.86
CA LYS A 107 -10.74 6.97 8.84
C LYS A 107 -9.98 7.96 9.72
N GLU A 108 -8.87 7.55 10.30
CA GLU A 108 -8.08 8.37 11.22
C GLU A 108 -7.45 9.58 10.53
N GLU A 109 -6.87 9.36 9.36
CA GLU A 109 -6.22 10.41 8.58
C GLU A 109 -7.18 11.22 7.71
N LYS A 110 -8.43 10.81 7.61
CA LYS A 110 -9.45 11.42 6.74
C LYS A 110 -8.99 11.47 5.28
N ILE A 111 -8.65 10.31 4.77
CA ILE A 111 -8.20 10.15 3.37
C ILE A 111 -9.36 10.41 2.42
N ASP A 112 -9.11 11.17 1.36
CA ASP A 112 -10.09 11.51 0.33
C ASP A 112 -10.03 10.55 -0.85
N LEU A 113 -8.84 10.05 -1.19
CA LEU A 113 -8.61 9.15 -2.31
C LEU A 113 -7.65 8.03 -1.91
N LEU A 114 -8.08 6.79 -2.10
CA LEU A 114 -7.28 5.59 -1.93
C LEU A 114 -6.84 5.08 -3.30
N ILE A 115 -5.54 4.87 -3.48
CA ILE A 115 -4.96 4.32 -4.71
C ILE A 115 -4.36 2.95 -4.41
N MET A 116 -4.76 1.95 -5.18
CA MET A 116 -4.30 0.56 -5.03
C MET A 116 -3.91 0.00 -6.38
N VAL A 117 -2.96 -0.94 -6.37
CA VAL A 117 -2.59 -1.69 -7.57
C VAL A 117 -3.50 -2.91 -7.71
N ALA A 118 -4.10 -3.07 -8.87
CA ALA A 118 -4.88 -4.27 -9.19
C ALA A 118 -3.95 -5.33 -9.79
N PHE A 119 -3.79 -6.44 -9.10
CA PHE A 119 -3.07 -7.62 -9.58
C PHE A 119 -4.04 -8.71 -10.00
N GLU A 120 -3.74 -9.45 -11.06
CA GLU A 120 -4.54 -10.60 -11.50
C GLU A 120 -4.56 -11.73 -10.47
N GLU A 121 -3.49 -11.87 -9.69
CA GLU A 121 -3.34 -12.91 -8.65
C GLU A 121 -3.09 -12.31 -7.27
N GLY A 122 -3.34 -11.02 -7.10
CA GLY A 122 -2.92 -10.28 -5.93
C GLY A 122 -3.89 -10.31 -4.76
N ARG A 123 -3.32 -10.18 -3.57
CA ARG A 123 -4.04 -10.03 -2.31
C ARG A 123 -4.97 -8.82 -2.30
N LEU A 124 -4.68 -7.78 -3.08
CA LEU A 124 -5.53 -6.60 -3.20
C LEU A 124 -6.81 -6.88 -3.96
N GLU A 125 -6.77 -7.70 -5.03
CA GLU A 125 -7.99 -8.14 -5.71
C GLU A 125 -8.85 -9.00 -4.79
N HIS A 126 -8.22 -9.92 -4.06
CA HIS A 126 -8.92 -10.72 -3.07
C HIS A 126 -9.52 -9.85 -1.96
N PHE A 127 -8.81 -8.81 -1.54
CA PHE A 127 -9.31 -7.81 -0.61
C PHE A 127 -10.53 -7.07 -1.16
N LEU A 128 -10.48 -6.64 -2.42
CA LEU A 128 -11.55 -5.85 -3.04
C LEU A 128 -12.76 -6.69 -3.43
N PHE A 129 -12.54 -7.93 -3.88
CA PHE A 129 -13.59 -8.76 -4.50
C PHE A 129 -13.97 -9.99 -3.69
N SER A 130 -13.30 -10.27 -2.56
CA SER A 130 -13.76 -11.34 -1.68
C SER A 130 -15.07 -10.96 -1.00
N ALA A 131 -15.92 -11.95 -0.75
CA ALA A 131 -17.24 -11.73 -0.13
C ALA A 131 -17.13 -11.03 1.24
N SER A 132 -16.07 -11.34 2.03
CA SER A 132 -15.83 -10.73 3.34
C SER A 132 -15.36 -9.28 3.26
N ASN A 133 -14.70 -8.89 2.16
CA ASN A 133 -14.11 -7.56 2.01
C ASN A 133 -14.92 -6.62 1.14
N HIS A 134 -15.87 -7.15 0.35
CA HIS A 134 -16.78 -6.35 -0.47
C HIS A 134 -17.54 -5.32 0.36
N GLU A 135 -17.93 -5.69 1.58
CA GLU A 135 -18.62 -4.80 2.50
C GLU A 135 -17.71 -3.68 3.01
N ILE A 136 -16.41 -3.97 3.24
CA ILE A 136 -15.41 -2.97 3.64
C ILE A 136 -15.23 -1.93 2.54
N VAL A 137 -15.09 -2.36 1.29
CA VAL A 137 -14.96 -1.45 0.15
C VAL A 137 -16.22 -0.59 -0.02
N ARG A 138 -17.39 -1.18 0.13
CA ARG A 138 -18.67 -0.46 0.06
C ARG A 138 -18.83 0.58 1.18
N LYS A 139 -18.28 0.30 2.35
CA LYS A 139 -18.29 1.21 3.50
C LYS A 139 -17.11 2.15 3.56
N MET A 140 -16.16 2.04 2.61
CA MET A 140 -15.00 2.92 2.58
C MET A 140 -15.46 4.37 2.40
N PRO A 141 -15.11 5.28 3.33
CA PRO A 141 -15.60 6.65 3.29
C PRO A 141 -14.84 7.55 2.30
N CYS A 142 -14.15 6.97 1.33
CA CYS A 142 -13.41 7.70 0.31
C CYS A 142 -13.52 7.02 -1.06
N ASN A 143 -13.16 7.74 -2.11
CA ASN A 143 -13.04 7.19 -3.45
C ASN A 143 -11.86 6.25 -3.55
N VAL A 144 -11.98 5.23 -4.40
CA VAL A 144 -10.94 4.22 -4.65
C VAL A 144 -10.55 4.25 -6.12
N MET A 145 -9.25 4.38 -6.37
CA MET A 145 -8.67 4.27 -7.71
C MET A 145 -7.85 3.01 -7.80
N LEU A 146 -8.15 2.17 -8.79
CA LEU A 146 -7.38 0.97 -9.09
C LEU A 146 -6.43 1.24 -10.25
N VAL A 147 -5.14 1.06 -10.00
CA VAL A 147 -4.09 1.18 -11.02
C VAL A 147 -3.75 -0.21 -11.53
N LYS A 148 -3.95 -0.43 -12.81
CA LYS A 148 -3.59 -1.71 -13.44
C LYS A 148 -2.09 -1.76 -13.71
N GLU A 149 -1.48 -2.88 -13.37
CA GLU A 149 -0.14 -3.18 -13.82
C GLU A 149 -0.17 -3.59 -15.31
N GLN A 150 0.74 -3.02 -16.09
CA GLN A 150 0.85 -3.37 -17.51
C GLN A 150 1.51 -4.74 -17.66
N HIS A 151 0.72 -5.80 -17.61
CA HIS A 151 1.11 -7.09 -18.15
C HIS A 151 0.19 -7.41 -19.33
N GLY A 152 0.77 -7.61 -20.48
CA GLY A 152 0.13 -8.32 -21.57
C GLY A 152 -0.52 -7.51 -22.69
N TRP A 153 -0.45 -6.19 -22.72
CA TRP A 153 -0.94 -5.42 -23.86
C TRP A 153 0.08 -5.32 -25.00
N GLU A 154 1.33 -5.67 -24.73
CA GLU A 154 2.41 -5.67 -25.72
C GLU A 154 2.51 -6.99 -26.54
N GLU A 155 1.78 -8.01 -26.14
CA GLU A 155 1.77 -9.32 -26.81
C GLU A 155 0.50 -9.58 -27.65
N ALA A 156 -0.33 -8.60 -27.79
CA ALA A 156 -1.52 -8.73 -28.63
C ALA A 156 -1.25 -8.24 -30.06
#